data_09568464944e948cc53e98fb4a1d3d8a
#
_entry.id   09568464944e948cc53e98fb4a1d3d8a
#
_cell.length_a   1.000
_cell.length_b   1.000
_cell.length_c   1.000
_cell.angle_alpha   90.00
_cell.angle_beta   90.00
_cell.angle_gamma   90.00
#
_symmetry.space_group_name_H-M   'P 1'
#
loop_
_entity.id
_entity.type
_entity.pdbx_description
1 polymer ?
#
loop_
_entity_poly.entity_id
_entity_poly.type
_entity_poly.pdbx_seq_one_letter_code
_entity_poly.pdbx_strand_id
1 'polypeptide(L)'
;MLQQQPLAGLNIVITRPREQATNLAQRISQAGGQAILFPLLDISPVSDVQPLYALISRLHEFDLVIFISPNAVRYGMEAIIAAGKLTSPGQPGPNNFVPSANTSETNNHATKNNVGVLTAQNSMLPATLKVAAIGQSSVRALHNYGVTNIIAPQDRFDSEALLALPELNQVSGWRTVIFRGNGGRELLGDTLKARGASVEYITCYQRTQSHQDASLLFSANPDAITVTSSEALDYLWNMLDNTGQKQLAAIPLFVPHARIAETAYKLGWNPITLTDAGDDGMLSGLIAWAKARPSN
;
A
#
# COMPACT_ATOMS: atom_id res chain seq x y z
N MET A 1 22.68 -28.57 3.11
CA MET A 1 22.61 -27.88 1.81
C MET A 1 22.91 -26.42 2.04
N LEU A 2 24.00 -25.88 1.47
CA LEU A 2 24.29 -24.45 1.53
C LEU A 2 23.12 -23.72 0.87
N GLN A 3 22.47 -22.82 1.60
CA GLN A 3 21.37 -22.00 1.10
C GLN A 3 21.95 -21.17 -0.05
N GLN A 4 21.44 -21.35 -1.28
CA GLN A 4 21.87 -20.53 -2.40
C GLN A 4 21.53 -19.08 -2.09
N GLN A 5 22.55 -18.22 -2.07
CA GLN A 5 22.40 -16.77 -1.86
C GLN A 5 22.57 -16.04 -3.20
N PRO A 6 21.54 -16.09 -4.07
CA PRO A 6 21.65 -15.61 -5.46
C PRO A 6 21.84 -14.09 -5.57
N LEU A 7 21.58 -13.34 -4.50
CA LEU A 7 21.79 -11.88 -4.45
C LEU A 7 23.00 -11.49 -3.58
N ALA A 8 23.89 -12.43 -3.25
CA ALA A 8 25.04 -12.15 -2.40
C ALA A 8 25.90 -10.99 -2.94
N GLY A 9 26.21 -10.03 -2.05
CA GLY A 9 27.03 -8.86 -2.38
C GLY A 9 26.35 -7.78 -3.20
N LEU A 10 25.03 -7.88 -3.48
CA LEU A 10 24.28 -6.89 -4.24
C LEU A 10 23.50 -5.93 -3.34
N ASN A 11 23.59 -4.63 -3.64
CA ASN A 11 22.87 -3.55 -3.00
C ASN A 11 21.60 -3.24 -3.81
N ILE A 12 20.43 -3.54 -3.26
CA ILE A 12 19.14 -3.37 -3.92
C ILE A 12 18.35 -2.25 -3.25
N VAL A 13 18.13 -1.16 -3.96
CA VAL A 13 17.32 -0.04 -3.48
C VAL A 13 15.84 -0.32 -3.66
N ILE A 14 15.06 -0.13 -2.59
CA ILE A 14 13.60 -0.27 -2.57
C ILE A 14 13.00 1.10 -2.33
N THR A 15 12.23 1.62 -3.30
CA THR A 15 11.66 2.97 -3.25
C THR A 15 10.24 3.04 -2.68
N ARG A 16 9.65 1.90 -2.33
CA ARG A 16 8.32 1.84 -1.71
C ARG A 16 8.29 2.52 -0.34
N PRO A 17 7.12 3.01 0.11
CA PRO A 17 6.92 3.38 1.51
C PRO A 17 7.41 2.28 2.46
N ARG A 18 8.04 2.68 3.58
CA ARG A 18 8.75 1.76 4.51
C ARG A 18 7.93 0.53 4.89
N GLU A 19 6.67 0.73 5.23
CA GLU A 19 5.78 -0.36 5.66
C GLU A 19 5.49 -1.38 4.56
N GLN A 20 5.47 -0.94 3.30
CA GLN A 20 5.26 -1.80 2.13
C GLN A 20 6.55 -2.46 1.65
N ALA A 21 7.71 -1.95 2.07
CA ALA A 21 9.03 -2.45 1.67
C ALA A 21 9.49 -3.64 2.52
N THR A 22 8.98 -3.80 3.74
CA THR A 22 9.50 -4.74 4.75
C THR A 22 9.57 -6.18 4.25
N ASN A 23 8.52 -6.68 3.59
CA ASN A 23 8.49 -8.06 3.11
C ASN A 23 9.53 -8.28 2.01
N LEU A 24 9.59 -7.41 0.99
CA LEU A 24 10.58 -7.50 -0.08
C LEU A 24 12.01 -7.37 0.46
N ALA A 25 12.26 -6.43 1.39
CA ALA A 25 13.56 -6.23 2.01
C ALA A 25 14.03 -7.50 2.76
N GLN A 26 13.15 -8.10 3.54
CA GLN A 26 13.46 -9.35 4.26
C GLN A 26 13.82 -10.48 3.29
N ARG A 27 13.09 -10.62 2.20
CA ARG A 27 13.31 -11.67 1.19
C ARG A 27 14.60 -11.44 0.39
N ILE A 28 14.94 -10.20 0.07
CA ILE A 28 16.23 -9.85 -0.54
C ILE A 28 17.36 -10.24 0.42
N SER A 29 17.24 -9.93 1.71
CA SER A 29 18.24 -10.31 2.72
C SER A 29 18.36 -11.82 2.87
N GLN A 30 17.26 -12.56 2.85
CA GLN A 30 17.27 -14.04 2.86
C GLN A 30 17.94 -14.63 1.62
N ALA A 31 17.88 -13.93 0.47
CA ALA A 31 18.58 -14.30 -0.75
C ALA A 31 20.05 -13.84 -0.77
N GLY A 32 20.57 -13.26 0.33
CA GLY A 32 21.96 -12.82 0.49
C GLY A 32 22.26 -11.39 0.05
N GLY A 33 21.28 -10.65 -0.45
CA GLY A 33 21.43 -9.25 -0.87
C GLY A 33 21.28 -8.26 0.29
N GLN A 34 21.75 -7.04 0.09
CA GLN A 34 21.53 -5.91 0.99
C GLN A 34 20.34 -5.07 0.47
N ALA A 35 19.24 -5.05 1.22
CA ALA A 35 18.11 -4.19 0.92
C ALA A 35 18.33 -2.79 1.51
N ILE A 36 18.27 -1.78 0.65
CA ILE A 36 18.43 -0.37 1.00
C ILE A 36 17.08 0.32 0.85
N LEU A 37 16.51 0.75 1.98
CA LEU A 37 15.22 1.44 1.96
C LEU A 37 15.42 2.92 1.63
N PHE A 38 14.92 3.33 0.49
CA PHE A 38 14.92 4.71 0.01
C PHE A 38 13.48 5.13 -0.36
N PRO A 39 12.58 5.27 0.63
CA PRO A 39 11.19 5.58 0.36
C PRO A 39 11.05 6.96 -0.28
N LEU A 40 10.32 7.01 -1.39
CA LEU A 40 10.04 8.26 -2.13
C LEU A 40 8.68 8.85 -1.75
N LEU A 41 7.86 8.05 -1.11
CA LEU A 41 6.53 8.42 -0.62
C LEU A 41 6.42 8.04 0.85
N ASP A 42 5.93 8.98 1.64
CA ASP A 42 5.52 8.76 3.01
C ASP A 42 3.99 8.62 3.08
N ILE A 43 3.53 7.65 3.84
CA ILE A 43 2.12 7.42 4.09
C ILE A 43 1.85 7.77 5.55
N SER A 44 0.95 8.71 5.76
CA SER A 44 0.61 9.21 7.10
C SER A 44 -0.91 9.36 7.28
N PRO A 45 -1.40 9.41 8.53
CA PRO A 45 -2.78 9.80 8.79
C PRO A 45 -3.09 11.17 8.19
N VAL A 46 -4.37 11.44 7.92
CA VAL A 46 -4.81 12.80 7.58
C VAL A 46 -4.58 13.73 8.77
N SER A 47 -4.20 14.97 8.49
CA SER A 47 -3.99 16.00 9.53
C SER A 47 -5.31 16.45 10.18
N ASP A 48 -6.38 16.58 9.38
CA ASP A 48 -7.73 16.83 9.86
C ASP A 48 -8.55 15.54 9.84
N VAL A 49 -8.80 14.99 11.02
CA VAL A 49 -9.56 13.74 11.19
C VAL A 49 -11.08 13.98 11.35
N GLN A 50 -11.53 15.23 11.50
CA GLN A 50 -12.94 15.54 11.76
C GLN A 50 -13.87 15.06 10.62
N PRO A 51 -13.58 15.28 9.33
CA PRO A 51 -14.41 14.75 8.24
C PRO A 51 -14.51 13.22 8.27
N LEU A 52 -13.40 12.54 8.63
CA LEU A 52 -13.35 11.09 8.70
C LEU A 52 -14.26 10.56 9.81
N TYR A 53 -14.18 11.13 11.01
CA TYR A 53 -15.05 10.73 12.13
C TYR A 53 -16.50 11.11 11.91
N ALA A 54 -16.79 12.27 11.30
CA ALA A 54 -18.14 12.68 10.94
C ALA A 54 -18.79 11.70 9.94
N LEU A 55 -18.03 11.18 8.98
CA LEU A 55 -18.52 10.16 8.07
C LEU A 55 -18.69 8.82 8.77
N ILE A 56 -17.73 8.39 9.61
CA ILE A 56 -17.79 7.12 10.35
C ILE A 56 -19.04 7.06 11.24
N SER A 57 -19.44 8.16 11.87
CA SER A 57 -20.66 8.20 12.70
C SER A 57 -21.94 7.92 11.90
N ARG A 58 -21.91 8.10 10.59
CA ARG A 58 -23.01 7.87 9.64
C ARG A 58 -22.84 6.59 8.80
N LEU A 59 -21.89 5.70 9.11
CA LEU A 59 -21.66 4.48 8.32
C LEU A 59 -22.90 3.60 8.21
N HIS A 60 -23.81 3.64 9.18
CA HIS A 60 -25.09 2.93 9.16
C HIS A 60 -26.07 3.41 8.07
N GLU A 61 -25.82 4.58 7.48
CA GLU A 61 -26.63 5.14 6.41
C GLU A 61 -26.16 4.67 5.02
N PHE A 62 -25.04 3.96 4.92
CA PHE A 62 -24.47 3.50 3.66
C PHE A 62 -24.81 2.03 3.39
N ASP A 63 -24.96 1.70 2.10
CA ASP A 63 -25.19 0.33 1.62
C ASP A 63 -23.88 -0.36 1.27
N LEU A 64 -22.86 0.42 0.83
CA LEU A 64 -21.59 -0.08 0.34
C LEU A 64 -20.42 0.77 0.83
N VAL A 65 -19.40 0.12 1.37
CA VAL A 65 -18.06 0.72 1.61
C VAL A 65 -17.04 0.08 0.69
N ILE A 66 -16.20 0.90 0.06
CA ILE A 66 -15.12 0.43 -0.82
C ILE A 66 -13.79 0.91 -0.29
N PHE A 67 -12.85 -0.03 -0.08
CA PHE A 67 -11.47 0.26 0.28
C PHE A 67 -10.57 0.09 -0.94
N ILE A 68 -9.98 1.17 -1.44
CA ILE A 68 -9.24 1.13 -2.71
C ILE A 68 -7.79 0.65 -2.57
N SER A 69 -7.28 0.49 -1.35
CA SER A 69 -5.89 0.08 -1.10
C SER A 69 -5.74 -0.52 0.31
N PRO A 70 -4.65 -1.28 0.59
CA PRO A 70 -4.35 -1.73 1.95
C PRO A 70 -4.21 -0.59 2.96
N ASN A 71 -3.69 0.57 2.54
CA ASN A 71 -3.61 1.75 3.40
C ASN A 71 -5.01 2.30 3.71
N ALA A 72 -5.92 2.32 2.74
CA ALA A 72 -7.31 2.71 2.98
C ALA A 72 -7.97 1.78 3.98
N VAL A 73 -7.72 0.46 3.90
CA VAL A 73 -8.18 -0.50 4.91
C VAL A 73 -7.59 -0.17 6.28
N ARG A 74 -6.28 -0.05 6.39
CA ARG A 74 -5.60 0.18 7.67
C ARG A 74 -6.11 1.45 8.33
N TYR A 75 -5.95 2.59 7.70
CA TYR A 75 -6.32 3.87 8.29
C TYR A 75 -7.84 4.03 8.49
N GLY A 76 -8.65 3.49 7.56
CA GLY A 76 -10.10 3.50 7.69
C GLY A 76 -10.60 2.62 8.84
N MET A 77 -10.11 1.39 8.94
CA MET A 77 -10.50 0.47 10.01
C MET A 77 -9.98 0.91 11.38
N GLU A 78 -8.75 1.42 11.47
CA GLU A 78 -8.22 2.02 12.70
C GLU A 78 -9.11 3.17 13.21
N ALA A 79 -9.55 4.06 12.30
CA ALA A 79 -10.45 5.15 12.65
C ALA A 79 -11.85 4.64 13.06
N ILE A 80 -12.41 3.63 12.40
CA ILE A 80 -13.70 3.01 12.75
C ILE A 80 -13.61 2.37 14.15
N ILE A 81 -12.53 1.65 14.45
CA ILE A 81 -12.30 1.05 15.77
C ILE A 81 -12.18 2.13 16.85
N ALA A 82 -11.44 3.20 16.56
CA ALA A 82 -11.27 4.31 17.49
C ALA A 82 -12.62 4.99 17.78
N ALA A 83 -13.45 5.23 16.75
CA ALA A 83 -14.79 5.80 16.91
C ALA A 83 -15.70 4.90 17.77
N GLY A 84 -15.69 3.59 17.55
CA GLY A 84 -16.46 2.63 18.35
C GLY A 84 -16.07 2.59 19.83
N LYS A 85 -14.79 2.82 20.14
CA LYS A 85 -14.32 2.94 21.54
C LYS A 85 -14.78 4.24 22.23
N LEU A 86 -14.92 5.32 21.45
CA LEU A 86 -15.36 6.62 21.97
C LEU A 86 -16.87 6.67 22.32
N THR A 87 -17.66 5.79 21.72
CA THR A 87 -19.11 5.68 22.02
C THR A 87 -19.40 4.84 23.27
N SER A 88 -18.40 4.20 23.88
CA SER A 88 -18.56 3.50 25.17
C SER A 88 -18.55 4.50 26.32
N PRO A 89 -19.52 4.48 27.26
CA PRO A 89 -19.61 5.47 28.33
C PRO A 89 -18.41 5.37 29.26
N GLY A 90 -17.55 6.40 29.30
CA GLY A 90 -16.49 6.53 30.29
C GLY A 90 -15.13 7.08 29.87
N GLN A 91 -14.94 7.60 28.66
CA GLN A 91 -13.64 8.15 28.27
C GLN A 91 -13.73 9.56 27.64
N PRO A 92 -12.71 10.44 27.88
CA PRO A 92 -12.68 11.80 27.36
C PRO A 92 -12.45 11.85 25.85
N GLY A 93 -13.03 12.86 25.21
CA GLY A 93 -13.10 13.04 23.75
C GLY A 93 -11.76 13.19 22.99
N PRO A 94 -11.82 13.36 21.64
CA PRO A 94 -10.78 13.01 20.67
C PRO A 94 -9.60 13.97 20.52
N ASN A 95 -9.27 14.82 21.50
CA ASN A 95 -8.25 15.86 21.31
C ASN A 95 -6.79 15.41 21.51
N ASN A 96 -6.51 14.13 21.84
CA ASN A 96 -5.15 13.65 22.10
C ASN A 96 -4.81 12.30 21.42
N PHE A 97 -5.17 12.12 20.15
CA PHE A 97 -4.68 10.96 19.42
C PHE A 97 -3.30 11.27 18.80
N VAL A 98 -2.24 10.83 19.45
CA VAL A 98 -0.89 10.74 18.86
C VAL A 98 -0.72 9.30 18.36
N PRO A 99 -0.51 9.07 17.06
CA PRO A 99 -0.20 7.73 16.55
C PRO A 99 1.12 7.26 17.19
N SER A 100 1.14 6.07 17.77
CA SER A 100 2.35 5.44 18.30
C SER A 100 3.39 5.28 17.21
N ALA A 101 4.42 6.11 17.24
CA ALA A 101 5.68 5.83 16.56
C ALA A 101 6.30 4.60 17.22
N ASN A 102 6.69 3.61 16.42
CA ASN A 102 7.39 2.41 16.87
C ASN A 102 8.62 2.78 17.70
N THR A 103 8.56 2.62 19.00
CA THR A 103 9.74 2.47 19.85
C THR A 103 10.05 0.98 19.95
N SER A 104 11.15 0.59 19.32
CA SER A 104 11.81 -0.70 19.54
C SER A 104 12.42 -0.72 20.93
N GLU A 105 11.80 -1.40 21.86
CA GLU A 105 12.47 -1.88 23.08
C GLU A 105 12.27 -3.39 23.23
N THR A 106 13.40 -4.06 23.17
CA THR A 106 13.60 -5.46 23.55
C THR A 106 13.31 -5.66 25.02
N ASN A 107 12.33 -6.49 25.37
CA ASN A 107 12.36 -7.23 26.63
C ASN A 107 11.64 -8.57 26.51
N ASN A 108 12.45 -9.63 26.63
CA ASN A 108 12.01 -11.00 26.84
C ASN A 108 11.26 -11.14 28.17
N HIS A 109 9.99 -11.51 28.10
CA HIS A 109 9.40 -12.36 29.14
C HIS A 109 8.23 -13.12 28.55
N ALA A 110 8.34 -14.45 28.59
CA ALA A 110 7.29 -15.37 28.17
C ALA A 110 6.07 -15.23 29.06
N THR A 111 4.96 -14.82 28.48
CA THR A 111 3.65 -14.97 29.12
C THR A 111 2.70 -15.62 28.11
N LYS A 112 2.12 -16.72 28.53
CA LYS A 112 1.21 -17.60 27.78
C LYS A 112 0.09 -16.80 27.10
N ASN A 113 0.01 -16.94 25.79
CA ASN A 113 -1.07 -16.44 24.97
C ASN A 113 -2.40 -17.07 25.37
N ASN A 114 -3.23 -16.31 26.03
CA ASN A 114 -4.65 -16.57 26.10
C ASN A 114 -5.26 -15.99 24.81
N VAL A 115 -5.31 -16.80 23.76
CA VAL A 115 -6.10 -16.49 22.56
C VAL A 115 -7.56 -16.70 22.98
N GLY A 116 -8.17 -15.63 23.52
CA GLY A 116 -9.59 -15.55 23.69
C GLY A 116 -10.24 -15.65 22.30
N VAL A 117 -10.96 -16.74 22.07
CA VAL A 117 -11.88 -16.90 20.95
C VAL A 117 -12.85 -15.71 21.02
N LEU A 118 -12.66 -14.73 20.13
CA LEU A 118 -13.61 -13.64 19.92
C LEU A 118 -14.88 -14.29 19.33
N THR A 119 -15.82 -14.59 20.19
CA THR A 119 -17.17 -14.99 19.79
C THR A 119 -17.78 -13.88 18.92
N ALA A 120 -18.42 -14.30 17.83
CA ALA A 120 -19.00 -13.51 16.75
C ALA A 120 -20.14 -12.58 17.20
N GLN A 121 -19.84 -11.49 17.89
CA GLN A 121 -20.86 -10.47 18.27
C GLN A 121 -20.35 -9.02 18.36
N ASN A 122 -19.17 -8.68 17.79
CA ASN A 122 -18.79 -7.27 17.61
C ASN A 122 -18.27 -7.08 16.18
N SER A 123 -19.16 -7.11 15.19
CA SER A 123 -18.78 -6.64 13.86
C SER A 123 -18.59 -5.11 13.96
N MET A 124 -17.37 -4.65 13.76
CA MET A 124 -16.99 -3.23 13.79
C MET A 124 -17.70 -2.40 12.72
N LEU A 125 -18.29 -3.07 11.75
CA LEU A 125 -19.06 -2.48 10.65
C LEU A 125 -20.55 -2.85 10.81
N PRO A 126 -21.49 -1.96 10.39
CA PRO A 126 -22.90 -2.29 10.36
C PRO A 126 -23.16 -3.59 9.59
N ALA A 127 -24.02 -4.48 10.12
CA ALA A 127 -24.29 -5.79 9.53
C ALA A 127 -24.91 -5.72 8.11
N THR A 128 -25.60 -4.62 7.80
CA THR A 128 -26.20 -4.36 6.48
C THR A 128 -25.22 -3.80 5.45
N LEU A 129 -24.06 -3.31 5.91
CA LEU A 129 -23.06 -2.64 5.04
C LEU A 129 -22.28 -3.67 4.24
N LYS A 130 -22.40 -3.61 2.93
CA LYS A 130 -21.55 -4.40 2.03
C LYS A 130 -20.13 -3.82 2.00
N VAL A 131 -19.13 -4.70 1.92
CA VAL A 131 -17.72 -4.30 1.88
C VAL A 131 -17.11 -4.73 0.57
N ALA A 132 -16.43 -3.80 -0.11
CA ALA A 132 -15.70 -4.11 -1.34
C ALA A 132 -14.24 -3.65 -1.25
N ALA A 133 -13.38 -4.33 -2.02
CA ALA A 133 -11.96 -4.00 -2.14
C ALA A 133 -11.44 -4.24 -3.56
N ILE A 134 -10.48 -3.42 -4.01
CA ILE A 134 -9.95 -3.53 -5.37
C ILE A 134 -8.98 -4.71 -5.49
N GLY A 135 -8.14 -4.95 -4.50
CA GLY A 135 -7.02 -5.90 -4.62
C GLY A 135 -6.89 -6.90 -3.49
N GLN A 136 -6.25 -8.03 -3.77
CA GLN A 136 -6.06 -9.13 -2.80
C GLN A 136 -5.34 -8.70 -1.52
N SER A 137 -4.41 -7.73 -1.61
CA SER A 137 -3.74 -7.18 -0.43
C SER A 137 -4.72 -6.44 0.49
N SER A 138 -5.71 -5.74 -0.09
CA SER A 138 -6.78 -5.08 0.66
C SER A 138 -7.75 -6.10 1.26
N VAL A 139 -8.07 -7.17 0.53
CA VAL A 139 -8.88 -8.30 1.03
C VAL A 139 -8.21 -8.94 2.24
N ARG A 140 -6.91 -9.30 2.13
CA ARG A 140 -6.15 -9.85 3.26
C ARG A 140 -6.12 -8.90 4.46
N ALA A 141 -5.93 -7.60 4.21
CA ALA A 141 -5.95 -6.59 5.28
C ALA A 141 -7.33 -6.54 5.98
N LEU A 142 -8.44 -6.59 5.23
CA LEU A 142 -9.79 -6.63 5.79
C LEU A 142 -10.04 -7.91 6.60
N HIS A 143 -9.55 -9.06 6.13
CA HIS A 143 -9.64 -10.32 6.90
C HIS A 143 -8.93 -10.22 8.26
N ASN A 144 -7.79 -9.52 8.35
CA ASN A 144 -7.10 -9.29 9.64
C ASN A 144 -7.93 -8.45 10.63
N TYR A 145 -8.91 -7.68 10.13
CA TYR A 145 -9.90 -6.98 10.95
C TYR A 145 -11.20 -7.77 11.16
N GLY A 146 -11.24 -9.04 10.75
CA GLY A 146 -12.41 -9.93 10.93
C GLY A 146 -13.53 -9.72 9.90
N VAL A 147 -13.31 -8.94 8.86
CA VAL A 147 -14.29 -8.77 7.77
C VAL A 147 -14.19 -9.96 6.82
N THR A 148 -15.26 -10.73 6.64
CA THR A 148 -15.23 -11.99 5.88
C THR A 148 -15.92 -11.91 4.52
N ASN A 149 -17.04 -11.17 4.42
CA ASN A 149 -17.82 -11.06 3.18
C ASN A 149 -17.34 -9.82 2.41
N ILE A 150 -16.40 -10.03 1.49
CA ILE A 150 -15.78 -8.94 0.73
C ILE A 150 -16.02 -9.14 -0.77
N ILE A 151 -16.61 -8.14 -1.41
CA ILE A 151 -16.77 -8.06 -2.86
C ILE A 151 -15.42 -7.64 -3.44
N ALA A 152 -14.77 -8.52 -4.20
CA ALA A 152 -13.45 -8.23 -4.77
C ALA A 152 -13.22 -9.01 -6.06
N PRO A 153 -12.54 -8.43 -7.06
CA PRO A 153 -12.17 -9.13 -8.27
C PRO A 153 -11.12 -10.21 -7.99
N GLN A 154 -11.10 -11.27 -8.80
CA GLN A 154 -10.23 -12.43 -8.58
C GLN A 154 -8.95 -12.40 -9.45
N ASP A 155 -9.06 -11.94 -10.69
CA ASP A 155 -8.00 -12.07 -11.68
C ASP A 155 -7.23 -10.77 -11.93
N ARG A 156 -7.93 -9.64 -11.97
CA ARG A 156 -7.37 -8.32 -12.25
C ARG A 156 -7.73 -7.34 -11.15
N PHE A 157 -6.76 -6.63 -10.61
CA PHE A 157 -6.89 -5.85 -9.37
C PHE A 157 -6.89 -4.34 -9.66
N ASP A 158 -7.92 -3.89 -10.38
CA ASP A 158 -8.14 -2.48 -10.71
C ASP A 158 -9.63 -2.09 -10.57
N SER A 159 -9.91 -0.80 -10.72
CA SER A 159 -11.28 -0.27 -10.61
C SER A 159 -12.21 -0.85 -11.66
N GLU A 160 -11.68 -1.11 -12.85
CA GLU A 160 -12.42 -1.64 -13.99
C GLU A 160 -12.89 -3.08 -13.71
N ALA A 161 -12.01 -3.91 -13.15
CA ALA A 161 -12.35 -5.27 -12.76
C ALA A 161 -13.36 -5.32 -11.60
N LEU A 162 -13.22 -4.45 -10.60
CA LEU A 162 -14.20 -4.33 -9.53
C LEU A 162 -15.58 -3.92 -10.08
N LEU A 163 -15.62 -2.92 -10.96
CA LEU A 163 -16.85 -2.45 -11.60
C LEU A 163 -17.51 -3.47 -12.53
N ALA A 164 -16.76 -4.46 -13.02
CA ALA A 164 -17.29 -5.53 -13.87
C ALA A 164 -18.01 -6.63 -13.06
N LEU A 165 -17.90 -6.63 -11.73
CA LEU A 165 -18.58 -7.61 -10.90
C LEU A 165 -20.11 -7.42 -10.93
N PRO A 166 -20.90 -8.51 -10.99
CA PRO A 166 -22.36 -8.46 -11.01
C PRO A 166 -22.97 -7.64 -9.87
N GLU A 167 -22.39 -7.73 -8.68
CA GLU A 167 -22.83 -7.04 -7.47
C GLU A 167 -22.81 -5.51 -7.60
N LEU A 168 -21.94 -4.96 -8.47
CA LEU A 168 -21.82 -3.53 -8.67
C LEU A 168 -22.54 -3.03 -9.94
N ASN A 169 -23.21 -3.91 -10.68
CA ASN A 169 -24.00 -3.50 -11.85
C ASN A 169 -25.34 -2.86 -11.47
N GLN A 170 -25.94 -3.26 -10.34
CA GLN A 170 -27.25 -2.81 -9.88
C GLN A 170 -27.13 -2.09 -8.54
N VAL A 171 -26.58 -0.88 -8.57
CA VAL A 171 -26.34 -0.03 -7.38
C VAL A 171 -27.23 1.21 -7.36
N SER A 172 -28.27 1.23 -8.18
CA SER A 172 -29.21 2.36 -8.24
C SER A 172 -29.86 2.58 -6.86
N GLY A 173 -29.81 3.81 -6.39
CA GLY A 173 -30.28 4.19 -5.07
C GLY A 173 -29.36 3.87 -3.90
N TRP A 174 -28.25 3.16 -4.13
CA TRP A 174 -27.29 2.86 -3.04
C TRP A 174 -26.52 4.11 -2.62
N ARG A 175 -26.28 4.21 -1.32
CA ARG A 175 -25.35 5.15 -0.73
C ARG A 175 -24.00 4.44 -0.58
N THR A 176 -23.00 4.92 -1.30
CA THR A 176 -21.67 4.31 -1.34
C THR A 176 -20.63 5.25 -0.77
N VAL A 177 -19.74 4.75 0.08
CA VAL A 177 -18.56 5.48 0.54
C VAL A 177 -17.28 4.82 0.06
N ILE A 178 -16.33 5.63 -0.44
CA ILE A 178 -15.03 5.17 -0.92
C ILE A 178 -13.93 5.71 -0.01
N PHE A 179 -13.29 4.81 0.74
CA PHE A 179 -12.12 5.12 1.54
C PHE A 179 -10.87 5.15 0.66
N ARG A 180 -10.17 6.30 0.67
CA ARG A 180 -9.02 6.53 -0.21
C ARG A 180 -7.94 7.40 0.47
N GLY A 181 -6.78 7.52 -0.18
CA GLY A 181 -5.80 8.55 0.13
C GLY A 181 -6.13 9.87 -0.58
N ASN A 182 -5.29 10.88 -0.35
CA ASN A 182 -5.36 12.13 -1.08
C ASN A 182 -5.12 11.89 -2.58
N GLY A 183 -6.04 12.30 -3.43
CA GLY A 183 -6.01 12.11 -4.88
C GLY A 183 -6.32 10.68 -5.35
N GLY A 184 -6.23 10.46 -6.64
CA GLY A 184 -6.51 9.20 -7.30
C GLY A 184 -7.55 9.34 -8.43
N ARG A 185 -7.80 8.22 -9.17
CA ARG A 185 -8.74 8.21 -10.28
C ARG A 185 -10.18 8.29 -9.79
N GLU A 186 -11.02 9.08 -10.50
CA GLU A 186 -12.45 9.24 -10.20
C GLU A 186 -13.31 8.15 -10.86
N LEU A 187 -12.73 7.35 -11.77
CA LEU A 187 -13.43 6.35 -12.58
C LEU A 187 -14.41 5.48 -11.79
N LEU A 188 -13.98 5.00 -10.60
CA LEU A 188 -14.81 4.14 -9.77
C LEU A 188 -16.09 4.85 -9.32
N GLY A 189 -15.96 6.02 -8.73
CA GLY A 189 -17.12 6.78 -8.25
C GLY A 189 -17.97 7.33 -9.36
N ASP A 190 -17.39 7.80 -10.46
CA ASP A 190 -18.15 8.31 -11.61
C ASP A 190 -18.98 7.21 -12.27
N THR A 191 -18.43 6.00 -12.41
CA THR A 191 -19.17 4.86 -12.92
C THR A 191 -20.31 4.44 -11.99
N LEU A 192 -20.08 4.40 -10.67
CA LEU A 192 -21.14 4.08 -9.70
C LEU A 192 -22.25 5.15 -9.71
N LYS A 193 -21.90 6.44 -9.81
CA LYS A 193 -22.87 7.52 -9.97
C LYS A 193 -23.67 7.36 -11.26
N ALA A 194 -23.02 7.04 -12.38
CA ALA A 194 -23.69 6.77 -13.65
C ALA A 194 -24.65 5.58 -13.58
N ARG A 195 -24.40 4.62 -12.67
CA ARG A 195 -25.31 3.50 -12.36
C ARG A 195 -26.38 3.84 -11.33
N GLY A 196 -26.50 5.11 -10.92
CA GLY A 196 -27.55 5.61 -10.02
C GLY A 196 -27.25 5.54 -8.54
N ALA A 197 -26.01 5.27 -8.15
CA ALA A 197 -25.60 5.37 -6.74
C ALA A 197 -25.26 6.81 -6.34
N SER A 198 -25.45 7.16 -5.07
CA SER A 198 -24.80 8.33 -4.48
C SER A 198 -23.42 7.92 -3.94
N VAL A 199 -22.39 8.71 -4.23
CA VAL A 199 -21.00 8.37 -3.85
C VAL A 199 -20.37 9.48 -3.05
N GLU A 200 -19.92 9.15 -1.84
CA GLU A 200 -19.09 10.00 -0.99
C GLU A 200 -17.65 9.45 -0.98
N TYR A 201 -16.65 10.34 -1.04
CA TYR A 201 -15.24 9.98 -0.88
C TYR A 201 -14.78 10.44 0.50
N ILE A 202 -13.98 9.60 1.15
CA ILE A 202 -13.31 9.98 2.39
C ILE A 202 -11.81 9.72 2.31
N THR A 203 -11.03 10.77 2.52
CA THR A 203 -9.59 10.68 2.65
C THR A 203 -9.26 10.22 4.06
N CYS A 204 -8.71 9.01 4.20
CA CYS A 204 -8.34 8.45 5.50
C CYS A 204 -6.82 8.40 5.73
N TYR A 205 -6.02 8.62 4.69
CA TYR A 205 -4.57 8.77 4.78
C TYR A 205 -4.08 9.75 3.71
N GLN A 206 -2.89 10.27 3.91
CA GLN A 206 -2.23 11.13 2.92
C GLN A 206 -0.91 10.50 2.47
N ARG A 207 -0.60 10.74 1.20
CA ARG A 207 0.69 10.44 0.59
C ARG A 207 1.40 11.76 0.35
N THR A 208 2.62 11.85 0.83
CA THR A 208 3.47 13.01 0.62
C THR A 208 4.80 12.56 0.04
N GLN A 209 5.45 13.42 -0.69
CA GLN A 209 6.83 13.16 -1.13
C GLN A 209 7.71 13.05 0.11
N SER A 210 8.52 12.01 0.18
CA SER A 210 9.52 11.86 1.23
C SER A 210 10.71 12.78 0.94
N HIS A 211 11.19 13.48 1.96
CA HIS A 211 12.35 14.36 1.86
C HIS A 211 13.65 13.59 2.08
N GLN A 212 13.96 12.66 1.17
CA GLN A 212 15.22 11.92 1.19
C GLN A 212 16.34 12.77 0.59
N ASP A 213 17.55 12.64 1.14
CA ASP A 213 18.74 13.21 0.52
C ASP A 213 19.22 12.30 -0.62
N ALA A 214 19.24 12.84 -1.84
CA ALA A 214 19.69 12.11 -3.03
C ALA A 214 21.12 11.57 -2.91
N SER A 215 21.99 12.22 -2.13
CA SER A 215 23.36 11.77 -1.87
C SER A 215 23.41 10.39 -1.21
N LEU A 216 22.42 10.06 -0.38
CA LEU A 216 22.30 8.76 0.29
C LEU A 216 22.07 7.62 -0.72
N LEU A 217 21.37 7.91 -1.82
CA LEU A 217 21.12 6.92 -2.86
C LEU A 217 22.43 6.47 -3.52
N PHE A 218 23.29 7.43 -3.90
CA PHE A 218 24.56 7.12 -4.56
C PHE A 218 25.62 6.60 -3.60
N SER A 219 25.67 7.09 -2.36
CA SER A 219 26.59 6.59 -1.35
C SER A 219 26.31 5.14 -0.96
N ALA A 220 25.09 4.66 -1.16
CA ALA A 220 24.72 3.28 -0.98
C ALA A 220 25.23 2.33 -2.07
N ASN A 221 25.84 2.86 -3.14
CA ASN A 221 26.42 2.08 -4.23
C ASN A 221 25.44 1.04 -4.81
N PRO A 222 24.28 1.45 -5.32
CA PRO A 222 23.21 0.52 -5.71
C PRO A 222 23.56 -0.27 -6.97
N ASP A 223 23.38 -1.59 -6.90
CA ASP A 223 23.48 -2.49 -8.05
C ASP A 223 22.16 -2.56 -8.83
N ALA A 224 21.03 -2.31 -8.17
CA ALA A 224 19.70 -2.27 -8.78
C ALA A 224 18.74 -1.40 -7.97
N ILE A 225 17.72 -0.88 -8.65
CA ILE A 225 16.66 -0.06 -8.06
C ILE A 225 15.29 -0.67 -8.42
N THR A 226 14.38 -0.75 -7.45
CA THR A 226 13.00 -1.18 -7.66
C THR A 226 12.06 0.01 -7.55
N VAL A 227 11.21 0.23 -8.58
CA VAL A 227 10.18 1.29 -8.58
C VAL A 227 8.83 0.68 -8.95
N THR A 228 7.79 0.94 -8.16
CA THR A 228 6.49 0.28 -8.30
C THR A 228 5.34 1.22 -8.65
N SER A 229 5.60 2.54 -8.79
CA SER A 229 4.62 3.50 -9.25
C SER A 229 5.27 4.57 -10.13
N SER A 230 4.49 5.12 -11.08
CA SER A 230 4.95 6.25 -11.91
C SER A 230 5.23 7.49 -11.07
N GLU A 231 4.41 7.74 -10.04
CA GLU A 231 4.61 8.85 -9.10
C GLU A 231 5.97 8.77 -8.38
N ALA A 232 6.34 7.57 -7.89
CA ALA A 232 7.64 7.36 -7.28
C ALA A 232 8.79 7.54 -8.28
N LEU A 233 8.62 7.10 -9.54
CA LEU A 233 9.61 7.32 -10.59
C LEU A 233 9.81 8.81 -10.86
N ASP A 234 8.72 9.58 -10.95
CA ASP A 234 8.77 11.03 -11.18
C ASP A 234 9.46 11.75 -10.02
N TYR A 235 9.17 11.37 -8.77
CA TYR A 235 9.87 11.93 -7.61
C TYR A 235 11.36 11.61 -7.60
N LEU A 236 11.72 10.35 -7.89
CA LEU A 236 13.11 9.91 -7.96
C LEU A 236 13.90 10.69 -9.03
N TRP A 237 13.28 10.90 -10.18
CA TRP A 237 13.90 11.63 -11.27
C TRP A 237 14.07 13.11 -10.96
N ASN A 238 13.02 13.76 -10.45
CA ASN A 238 12.98 15.20 -10.24
C ASN A 238 13.77 15.66 -9.01
N MET A 239 14.17 14.75 -8.11
CA MET A 239 15.04 15.11 -6.98
C MET A 239 16.51 15.26 -7.36
N LEU A 240 16.89 14.89 -8.59
CA LEU A 240 18.27 14.88 -9.09
C LEU A 240 18.50 15.96 -10.13
N ASP A 241 19.73 16.47 -10.16
CA ASP A 241 20.23 17.28 -11.26
C ASP A 241 20.55 16.42 -12.49
N ASN A 242 20.92 17.05 -13.61
CA ASN A 242 21.23 16.36 -14.87
C ASN A 242 22.36 15.34 -14.73
N THR A 243 23.31 15.54 -13.82
CA THR A 243 24.43 14.62 -13.61
C THR A 243 23.94 13.40 -12.83
N GLY A 244 23.19 13.60 -11.75
CA GLY A 244 22.58 12.55 -10.98
C GLY A 244 21.58 11.72 -11.79
N GLN A 245 20.77 12.35 -12.65
CA GLN A 245 19.87 11.65 -13.57
C GLN A 245 20.60 10.70 -14.52
N LYS A 246 21.73 11.12 -15.09
CA LYS A 246 22.56 10.26 -15.95
C LYS A 246 23.15 9.08 -15.17
N GLN A 247 23.64 9.32 -13.95
CA GLN A 247 24.16 8.26 -13.08
C GLN A 247 23.07 7.27 -12.71
N LEU A 248 21.90 7.79 -12.32
CA LEU A 248 20.74 6.98 -11.94
C LEU A 248 20.25 6.11 -13.10
N ALA A 249 20.14 6.69 -14.30
CA ALA A 249 19.65 6.02 -15.51
C ALA A 249 20.53 4.85 -15.97
N ALA A 250 21.77 4.76 -15.51
CA ALA A 250 22.67 3.65 -15.78
C ALA A 250 22.51 2.47 -14.80
N ILE A 251 21.80 2.67 -13.68
CA ILE A 251 21.57 1.61 -12.69
C ILE A 251 20.39 0.75 -13.15
N PRO A 252 20.50 -0.60 -13.15
CA PRO A 252 19.41 -1.51 -13.49
C PRO A 252 18.12 -1.19 -12.73
N LEU A 253 17.03 -0.94 -13.47
CA LEU A 253 15.72 -0.61 -12.93
C LEU A 253 14.76 -1.80 -13.05
N PHE A 254 14.07 -2.13 -11.96
CA PHE A 254 13.06 -3.18 -11.90
C PHE A 254 11.68 -2.58 -11.65
N VAL A 255 10.72 -2.88 -12.52
CA VAL A 255 9.36 -2.33 -12.47
C VAL A 255 8.31 -3.41 -12.74
N PRO A 256 7.15 -3.41 -12.03
CA PRO A 256 6.13 -4.45 -12.20
C PRO A 256 5.10 -4.14 -13.29
N HIS A 257 5.18 -2.97 -13.94
CA HIS A 257 4.18 -2.55 -14.92
C HIS A 257 4.81 -1.89 -16.13
N ALA A 258 4.37 -2.27 -17.35
CA ALA A 258 4.84 -1.75 -18.62
C ALA A 258 4.79 -0.20 -18.69
N ARG A 259 3.73 0.42 -18.15
CA ARG A 259 3.60 1.89 -18.09
C ARG A 259 4.77 2.57 -17.37
N ILE A 260 5.29 1.97 -16.28
CA ILE A 260 6.44 2.52 -15.54
C ILE A 260 7.71 2.35 -16.37
N ALA A 261 7.87 1.19 -17.03
CA ALA A 261 8.99 0.94 -17.92
C ALA A 261 9.03 1.92 -19.10
N GLU A 262 7.89 2.19 -19.73
CA GLU A 262 7.77 3.16 -20.84
C GLU A 262 8.14 4.58 -20.38
N THR A 263 7.70 4.99 -19.19
CA THR A 263 8.05 6.29 -18.63
C THR A 263 9.55 6.36 -18.35
N ALA A 264 10.14 5.35 -17.72
CA ALA A 264 11.57 5.28 -17.44
C ALA A 264 12.41 5.31 -18.73
N TYR A 265 11.98 4.57 -19.76
CA TYR A 265 12.65 4.56 -21.06
C TYR A 265 12.68 5.95 -21.72
N LYS A 266 11.55 6.70 -21.65
CA LYS A 266 11.48 8.08 -22.16
C LYS A 266 12.41 9.04 -21.40
N LEU A 267 12.70 8.75 -20.13
CA LEU A 267 13.67 9.47 -19.31
C LEU A 267 15.14 9.07 -19.60
N GLY A 268 15.36 8.09 -20.49
CA GLY A 268 16.69 7.61 -20.86
C GLY A 268 17.23 6.49 -19.96
N TRP A 269 16.38 5.86 -19.14
CA TRP A 269 16.82 4.76 -18.27
C TRP A 269 17.10 3.49 -19.05
N ASN A 270 18.26 2.87 -18.80
CA ASN A 270 18.66 1.62 -19.38
C ASN A 270 19.82 0.99 -18.57
N PRO A 271 19.73 -0.29 -18.10
CA PRO A 271 18.69 -1.26 -18.46
C PRO A 271 17.43 -1.20 -17.60
N ILE A 272 16.29 -1.65 -18.16
CA ILE A 272 15.01 -1.78 -17.47
C ILE A 272 14.55 -3.24 -17.54
N THR A 273 14.15 -3.80 -16.42
CA THR A 273 13.56 -5.14 -16.32
C THR A 273 12.10 -5.04 -15.89
N LEU A 274 11.19 -5.51 -16.74
CA LEU A 274 9.78 -5.69 -16.39
C LEU A 274 9.65 -7.01 -15.61
N THR A 275 9.06 -6.94 -14.41
CA THR A 275 8.82 -8.11 -13.55
C THR A 275 7.33 -8.41 -13.48
N ASP A 276 6.97 -9.58 -12.96
CA ASP A 276 5.61 -9.83 -12.51
C ASP A 276 5.28 -8.93 -11.31
N ALA A 277 3.98 -8.72 -11.10
CA ALA A 277 3.49 -7.88 -10.00
C ALA A 277 3.70 -8.55 -8.63
N GLY A 278 3.86 -7.71 -7.60
CA GLY A 278 4.04 -8.15 -6.22
C GLY A 278 5.50 -8.47 -5.86
N ASP A 279 5.72 -8.83 -4.59
CA ASP A 279 7.06 -9.08 -4.06
C ASP A 279 7.69 -10.35 -4.64
N ASP A 280 6.87 -11.36 -4.96
CA ASP A 280 7.34 -12.61 -5.60
C ASP A 280 7.90 -12.35 -6.99
N GLY A 281 7.17 -11.62 -7.81
CA GLY A 281 7.60 -11.27 -9.16
C GLY A 281 8.85 -10.39 -9.14
N MET A 282 8.89 -9.39 -8.27
CA MET A 282 10.04 -8.50 -8.10
C MET A 282 11.29 -9.28 -7.69
N LEU A 283 11.19 -10.13 -6.67
CA LEU A 283 12.32 -10.95 -6.21
C LEU A 283 12.79 -11.92 -7.29
N SER A 284 11.85 -12.59 -7.99
CA SER A 284 12.18 -13.51 -9.08
C SER A 284 12.95 -12.81 -10.20
N GLY A 285 12.53 -11.60 -10.58
CA GLY A 285 13.23 -10.78 -11.57
C GLY A 285 14.65 -10.40 -11.14
N LEU A 286 14.81 -9.98 -9.87
CA LEU A 286 16.13 -9.66 -9.31
C LEU A 286 17.06 -10.88 -9.29
N ILE A 287 16.57 -12.05 -8.89
CA ILE A 287 17.34 -13.31 -8.89
C ILE A 287 17.73 -13.75 -10.29
N ALA A 288 16.81 -13.67 -11.26
CA ALA A 288 17.10 -14.01 -12.65
C ALA A 288 18.19 -13.10 -13.23
N TRP A 289 18.08 -11.80 -13.00
CA TRP A 289 19.09 -10.83 -13.40
C TRP A 289 20.44 -11.08 -12.74
N ALA A 290 20.48 -11.34 -11.44
CA ALA A 290 21.72 -11.60 -10.72
C ALA A 290 22.46 -12.84 -11.26
N LYS A 291 21.72 -13.90 -11.61
CA LYS A 291 22.27 -15.12 -12.21
C LYS A 291 22.81 -14.91 -13.64
N ALA A 292 22.26 -13.94 -14.37
CA ALA A 292 22.71 -13.61 -15.73
C ALA A 292 23.94 -12.68 -15.76
N ARG A 293 24.36 -12.13 -14.61
CA ARG A 293 25.60 -11.33 -14.51
C ARG A 293 26.81 -12.22 -14.71
N PRO A 294 27.81 -11.79 -15.49
CA PRO A 294 29.10 -12.50 -15.53
C PRO A 294 29.69 -12.55 -14.11
N SER A 295 30.16 -13.72 -13.70
CA SER A 295 30.91 -13.87 -12.46
C SER A 295 32.21 -13.05 -12.58
N ASN A 296 32.36 -12.04 -11.74
CA ASN A 296 33.62 -11.33 -11.60
C ASN A 296 34.65 -12.19 -10.89
#